data_df784be1a1bb01014e694de13b9843c6
#
_entry.id   df784be1a1bb01014e694de13b9843c6
#
_cell.length_a   1.000
_cell.length_b   1.000
_cell.length_c   1.000
_cell.angle_alpha   90.00
_cell.angle_beta   90.00
_cell.angle_gamma   90.00
#
_symmetry.space_group_name_H-M   'P 1'
#
loop_
_entity.id
_entity.type
_entity.pdbx_description
1 polymer ?
#
loop_
_entity_poly.entity_id
_entity_poly.type
_entity_poly.pdbx_seq_one_letter_code
_entity_poly.pdbx_strand_id
1 'polypeptide(L)'
;MKLNILFAGLVLAAVNFFFFYANAAVEESASPAEIRAKGAFGFPQEHAKILCDTPELRLSLWNNEEYLYAQAVLWSDNDASLGQTEDRREIGDWSQLMLNVKGEGKRTPQVDRNYMLNPWPHLPGLRYSICFGEGATSTIMSDSKGRGAVRYLAGPDGKKTRVDCFLLPMAEISSKPGDKIRLCYWGFSPKPALTLNSTDYKSSGNTYYGHNIPVAKYQDYLLTQGGEVDTTKVPEGRNDISLSHRKNVKVPEVGQPAPEISAQEWINLKAPVTLAKLRGKVVLLEFWATWCGPCVQGIPHLNELQKKYAHQEFQLLSFVEEGHQTMDRFLKRTSVEYPIGLESTSLEDYGISGIPHAFVLDRAGKIVWHGHPAGPELEQALETFLKTRNSN
;
A
#
# COMPACT_ATOMS: atom_id res chain seq x y z
N MET A 1 41.28 35.45 -17.21
CA MET A 1 39.92 35.45 -17.73
C MET A 1 39.42 34.02 -17.92
N LYS A 2 39.39 33.22 -16.84
CA LYS A 2 38.87 31.79 -16.82
C LYS A 2 38.40 31.40 -15.41
N LEU A 3 37.51 32.20 -14.80
CA LEU A 3 36.99 31.87 -13.46
C LEU A 3 35.47 32.12 -13.28
N ASN A 4 34.72 32.41 -14.35
CA ASN A 4 33.31 32.79 -14.20
C ASN A 4 32.30 31.82 -14.86
N ILE A 5 32.72 30.62 -15.26
CA ILE A 5 31.80 29.65 -15.92
C ILE A 5 31.39 28.52 -14.96
N LEU A 6 32.08 28.32 -13.83
CA LEU A 6 31.71 27.24 -12.89
C LEU A 6 30.61 27.60 -11.88
N PHE A 7 30.29 28.90 -11.70
CA PHE A 7 29.25 29.33 -10.75
C PHE A 7 27.83 29.34 -11.36
N ALA A 8 27.71 29.49 -12.68
CA ALA A 8 26.41 29.51 -13.35
C ALA A 8 25.75 28.09 -13.44
N GLY A 9 26.56 27.05 -13.47
CA GLY A 9 26.05 25.65 -13.55
C GLY A 9 25.49 25.13 -12.24
N LEU A 10 26.02 25.56 -11.10
CA LEU A 10 25.53 25.10 -9.79
C LEU A 10 24.25 25.82 -9.35
N VAL A 11 24.04 27.05 -9.78
CA VAL A 11 22.82 27.82 -9.44
C VAL A 11 21.64 27.30 -10.27
N LEU A 12 21.85 26.88 -11.54
CA LEU A 12 20.78 26.31 -12.35
C LEU A 12 20.37 24.90 -11.87
N ALA A 13 21.28 24.11 -11.32
CA ALA A 13 20.94 22.79 -10.77
C ALA A 13 20.18 22.90 -9.44
N ALA A 14 20.54 23.88 -8.60
CA ALA A 14 19.84 24.14 -7.34
C ALA A 14 18.45 24.76 -7.58
N VAL A 15 18.30 25.64 -8.57
CA VAL A 15 16.99 26.24 -8.92
C VAL A 15 16.06 25.19 -9.54
N ASN A 16 16.56 24.26 -10.37
CA ASN A 16 15.73 23.16 -10.86
C ASN A 16 15.34 22.14 -9.78
N PHE A 17 16.18 21.94 -8.74
CA PHE A 17 15.81 21.06 -7.63
C PHE A 17 14.76 21.71 -6.69
N PHE A 18 14.74 23.03 -6.55
CA PHE A 18 13.72 23.76 -5.81
C PHE A 18 12.43 23.94 -6.62
N PHE A 19 12.49 24.05 -7.96
CA PHE A 19 11.30 24.14 -8.81
C PHE A 19 10.54 22.81 -8.93
N PHE A 20 11.19 21.67 -8.74
CA PHE A 20 10.49 20.37 -8.68
C PHE A 20 9.72 20.16 -7.36
N TYR A 21 10.09 20.86 -6.28
CA TYR A 21 9.31 20.85 -5.03
C TYR A 21 8.27 21.98 -4.93
N ALA A 22 8.41 23.02 -5.75
CA ALA A 22 7.49 24.17 -5.74
C ALA A 22 6.34 24.07 -6.74
N ASN A 23 6.26 23.02 -7.54
CA ASN A 23 5.09 22.68 -8.35
C ASN A 23 4.10 21.74 -7.63
N ALA A 24 4.06 21.75 -6.29
CA ALA A 24 2.77 21.66 -5.62
C ALA A 24 2.03 22.96 -5.99
N ALA A 25 1.24 22.90 -7.05
CA ALA A 25 0.53 24.03 -7.62
C ALA A 25 -0.03 24.92 -6.50
N VAL A 26 0.00 26.22 -6.69
CA VAL A 26 -0.88 27.15 -5.99
C VAL A 26 -2.28 26.69 -6.33
N GLU A 27 -2.79 25.78 -5.54
CA GLU A 27 -4.11 25.19 -5.72
C GLU A 27 -5.12 26.26 -5.32
N GLU A 28 -6.13 26.41 -6.16
CA GLU A 28 -7.24 27.32 -5.98
C GLU A 28 -7.70 27.27 -4.52
N SER A 29 -7.69 28.38 -3.85
CA SER A 29 -8.29 28.52 -2.52
C SER A 29 -9.82 28.47 -2.69
N ALA A 30 -10.35 27.29 -2.78
CA ALA A 30 -11.78 27.05 -2.88
C ALA A 30 -12.33 26.67 -1.51
N SER A 31 -13.47 27.23 -1.14
CA SER A 31 -14.17 26.80 0.08
C SER A 31 -14.66 25.35 -0.06
N PRO A 32 -14.82 24.61 1.05
CA PRO A 32 -15.42 23.27 1.01
C PRO A 32 -16.78 23.25 0.29
N ALA A 33 -17.58 24.30 0.42
CA ALA A 33 -18.87 24.43 -0.26
C ALA A 33 -18.72 24.56 -1.78
N GLU A 34 -17.72 25.31 -2.26
CA GLU A 34 -17.45 25.44 -3.70
C GLU A 34 -16.93 24.12 -4.29
N ILE A 35 -16.02 23.45 -3.60
CA ILE A 35 -15.54 22.13 -4.03
C ILE A 35 -16.70 21.13 -4.08
N ARG A 36 -17.59 21.20 -3.10
CA ARG A 36 -18.81 20.37 -3.06
C ARG A 36 -19.73 20.66 -4.25
N ALA A 37 -19.89 21.93 -4.60
CA ALA A 37 -20.77 22.35 -5.68
C ALA A 37 -20.20 22.14 -7.08
N LYS A 38 -18.88 22.35 -7.26
CA LYS A 38 -18.24 22.42 -8.58
C LYS A 38 -17.24 21.28 -8.83
N GLY A 39 -16.90 20.48 -7.80
CA GLY A 39 -15.79 19.54 -7.85
C GLY A 39 -14.44 20.26 -7.87
N ALA A 40 -13.38 19.49 -8.01
CA ALA A 40 -12.02 19.97 -8.14
C ALA A 40 -11.30 19.25 -9.29
N PHE A 41 -10.18 19.78 -9.73
CA PHE A 41 -9.30 19.11 -10.70
C PHE A 41 -10.00 18.68 -12.00
N GLY A 42 -10.83 19.56 -12.56
CA GLY A 42 -11.52 19.29 -13.83
C GLY A 42 -12.62 18.22 -13.77
N PHE A 43 -13.10 17.87 -12.57
CA PHE A 43 -14.16 16.89 -12.40
C PHE A 43 -15.48 17.42 -13.01
N PRO A 44 -16.12 16.70 -13.95
CA PRO A 44 -17.30 17.17 -14.69
C PRO A 44 -18.57 17.02 -13.86
N GLN A 45 -18.81 17.92 -12.92
CA GLN A 45 -19.92 17.86 -11.95
C GLN A 45 -21.32 17.80 -12.60
N GLU A 46 -21.54 18.49 -13.73
CA GLU A 46 -22.84 18.57 -14.37
C GLU A 46 -23.41 17.23 -14.83
N HIS A 47 -22.49 16.27 -15.08
CA HIS A 47 -22.84 14.92 -15.53
C HIS A 47 -22.49 13.83 -14.50
N ALA A 48 -22.02 14.23 -13.33
CA ALA A 48 -21.59 13.29 -12.31
C ALA A 48 -22.77 12.65 -11.59
N LYS A 49 -22.64 11.38 -11.30
CA LYS A 49 -23.51 10.67 -10.37
C LYS A 49 -22.91 10.72 -8.98
N ILE A 50 -23.66 11.27 -8.04
CA ILE A 50 -23.29 11.24 -6.62
C ILE A 50 -23.73 9.89 -6.06
N LEU A 51 -22.78 9.11 -5.54
CA LEU A 51 -23.05 7.81 -4.92
C LEU A 51 -23.14 7.89 -3.39
N CYS A 52 -22.42 8.82 -2.80
CA CYS A 52 -22.45 9.06 -1.36
C CYS A 52 -22.38 10.57 -1.12
N ASP A 53 -23.20 11.06 -0.22
CA ASP A 53 -23.20 12.46 0.20
C ASP A 53 -23.57 12.55 1.68
N THR A 54 -22.55 12.55 2.52
CA THR A 54 -22.66 12.70 3.98
C THR A 54 -22.01 14.02 4.42
N PRO A 55 -22.17 14.43 5.68
CA PRO A 55 -21.44 15.60 6.18
C PRO A 55 -19.93 15.51 6.00
N GLU A 56 -19.33 14.32 6.05
CA GLU A 56 -17.89 14.13 6.05
C GLU A 56 -17.31 13.66 4.70
N LEU A 57 -18.16 13.07 3.83
CA LEU A 57 -17.71 12.45 2.58
C LEU A 57 -18.71 12.65 1.46
N ARG A 58 -18.23 13.13 0.30
CA ARG A 58 -18.96 13.00 -0.96
C ARG A 58 -18.15 12.16 -1.93
N LEU A 59 -18.77 11.11 -2.47
CA LEU A 59 -18.24 10.33 -3.59
C LEU A 59 -19.05 10.62 -4.83
N SER A 60 -18.39 11.14 -5.85
CA SER A 60 -18.97 11.44 -7.17
C SER A 60 -18.23 10.66 -8.25
N LEU A 61 -18.97 10.14 -9.22
CA LEU A 61 -18.43 9.42 -10.35
C LEU A 61 -18.93 10.03 -11.66
N TRP A 62 -18.06 9.94 -12.64
CA TRP A 62 -18.33 10.26 -14.02
C TRP A 62 -17.57 9.27 -14.92
N ASN A 63 -18.08 8.96 -16.10
CA ASN A 63 -17.36 8.17 -17.09
C ASN A 63 -17.72 8.56 -18.51
N ASN A 64 -16.82 8.28 -19.44
CA ASN A 64 -17.06 8.20 -20.87
C ASN A 64 -16.58 6.84 -21.42
N GLU A 65 -16.33 6.74 -22.71
CA GLU A 65 -15.86 5.51 -23.34
C GLU A 65 -14.41 5.16 -22.96
N GLU A 66 -13.60 6.15 -22.60
CA GLU A 66 -12.16 5.99 -22.35
C GLU A 66 -11.82 5.90 -20.86
N TYR A 67 -12.53 6.62 -19.99
CA TYR A 67 -12.19 6.79 -18.59
C TYR A 67 -13.38 6.68 -17.64
N LEU A 68 -13.13 6.12 -16.47
CA LEU A 68 -13.93 6.29 -15.26
C LEU A 68 -13.21 7.29 -14.36
N TYR A 69 -13.87 8.39 -14.00
CA TYR A 69 -13.36 9.38 -13.07
C TYR A 69 -14.15 9.33 -11.76
N ALA A 70 -13.49 8.97 -10.66
CA ALA A 70 -14.07 9.02 -9.33
C ALA A 70 -13.37 10.10 -8.52
N GLN A 71 -14.16 10.91 -7.82
CA GLN A 71 -13.67 11.92 -6.91
C GLN A 71 -14.34 11.77 -5.56
N ALA A 72 -13.52 11.55 -4.53
CA ALA A 72 -13.95 11.57 -3.14
C ALA A 72 -13.48 12.88 -2.49
N VAL A 73 -14.41 13.62 -1.92
CA VAL A 73 -14.13 14.85 -1.18
C VAL A 73 -14.41 14.56 0.29
N LEU A 74 -13.38 14.73 1.11
CA LEU A 74 -13.44 14.51 2.55
C LEU A 74 -13.22 15.83 3.27
N TRP A 75 -14.04 16.11 4.27
CA TRP A 75 -13.88 17.26 5.13
C TRP A 75 -14.13 16.88 6.58
N SER A 76 -13.42 17.56 7.45
CA SER A 76 -13.54 17.40 8.89
C SER A 76 -13.64 18.78 9.51
N ASP A 77 -14.56 18.93 10.45
CA ASP A 77 -14.64 20.16 11.26
C ASP A 77 -13.46 20.28 12.26
N ASN A 78 -12.68 19.22 12.42
CA ASN A 78 -11.52 19.19 13.31
C ASN A 78 -10.24 19.51 12.55
N ASP A 79 -9.74 20.68 12.74
CA ASP A 79 -8.65 21.38 12.07
C ASP A 79 -7.28 20.67 12.02
N ALA A 80 -7.10 19.62 12.77
CA ALA A 80 -5.73 19.16 13.07
C ALA A 80 -5.28 17.96 12.22
N SER A 81 -6.13 17.37 11.39
CA SER A 81 -5.94 15.98 11.04
C SER A 81 -5.83 15.62 9.58
N LEU A 82 -6.26 16.48 8.69
CA LEU A 82 -6.06 16.26 7.27
C LEU A 82 -4.71 16.86 6.87
N GLY A 83 -3.68 16.06 6.83
CA GLY A 83 -2.36 16.54 6.46
C GLY A 83 -1.41 15.41 6.13
N GLN A 84 -0.60 15.64 5.10
CA GLN A 84 0.59 14.83 4.89
C GLN A 84 1.46 14.93 6.13
N THR A 85 1.90 13.81 6.65
CA THR A 85 3.02 13.83 7.57
C THR A 85 4.29 14.09 6.74
N GLU A 86 5.09 15.05 7.13
CA GLU A 86 6.41 15.29 6.52
C GLU A 86 7.35 14.09 6.75
N ASP A 87 7.02 13.27 7.73
CA ASP A 87 7.78 12.05 8.01
C ASP A 87 7.37 10.94 7.02
N ARG A 88 8.28 10.63 6.11
CA ARG A 88 8.16 9.57 5.08
C ARG A 88 7.82 8.18 5.63
N ARG A 89 7.77 8.02 6.95
CA ARG A 89 7.69 6.76 7.68
C ARG A 89 6.41 6.61 8.48
N GLU A 90 5.60 7.65 8.60
CA GLU A 90 4.29 7.54 9.22
C GLU A 90 3.27 7.07 8.19
N ILE A 91 2.33 6.22 8.61
CA ILE A 91 1.16 5.90 7.82
C ILE A 91 0.41 7.21 7.60
N GLY A 92 0.48 7.72 6.38
CA GLY A 92 -0.25 8.92 5.96
C GLY A 92 -1.70 8.61 5.63
N ASP A 93 -2.40 9.63 5.18
CA ASP A 93 -3.72 9.46 4.58
C ASP A 93 -3.64 8.56 3.37
N TRP A 94 -4.57 7.64 3.22
CA TRP A 94 -4.64 6.78 2.06
C TRP A 94 -6.10 6.41 1.74
N SER A 95 -6.34 5.97 0.52
CA SER A 95 -7.67 5.59 0.09
C SER A 95 -7.67 4.44 -0.90
N GLN A 96 -8.82 3.81 -1.01
CA GLN A 96 -9.06 2.72 -1.94
C GLN A 96 -10.37 2.98 -2.70
N LEU A 97 -10.34 2.74 -4.01
CA LEU A 97 -11.52 2.58 -4.83
C LEU A 97 -11.58 1.12 -5.28
N MET A 98 -12.55 0.41 -4.77
CA MET A 98 -12.73 -1.02 -5.03
C MET A 98 -13.88 -1.20 -6.01
N LEU A 99 -13.62 -1.98 -7.07
CA LEU A 99 -14.57 -2.22 -8.16
C LEU A 99 -14.91 -3.70 -8.26
N ASN A 100 -16.19 -4.02 -8.19
CA ASN A 100 -16.74 -5.29 -8.62
C ASN A 100 -17.23 -5.12 -10.07
N VAL A 101 -16.37 -5.48 -10.99
CA VAL A 101 -16.50 -5.15 -12.41
C VAL A 101 -17.70 -5.83 -13.06
N LYS A 102 -18.04 -7.06 -12.64
CA LYS A 102 -19.24 -7.76 -13.18
C LYS A 102 -20.55 -7.34 -12.55
N GLY A 103 -20.53 -6.52 -11.51
CA GLY A 103 -21.73 -6.03 -10.84
C GLY A 103 -22.60 -7.10 -10.16
N GLU A 104 -22.07 -8.31 -9.97
CA GLU A 104 -22.83 -9.48 -9.49
C GLU A 104 -23.05 -9.51 -7.97
N GLY A 105 -22.46 -8.56 -7.23
CA GLY A 105 -22.57 -8.48 -5.77
C GLY A 105 -21.77 -9.51 -4.99
N LYS A 106 -20.95 -10.31 -5.66
CA LYS A 106 -19.94 -11.22 -5.10
C LYS A 106 -18.59 -10.93 -5.74
N ARG A 107 -17.52 -11.19 -5.00
CA ARG A 107 -16.17 -11.00 -5.52
C ARG A 107 -15.88 -11.96 -6.66
N THR A 108 -15.33 -11.42 -7.75
CA THR A 108 -14.89 -12.21 -8.90
C THR A 108 -13.36 -12.17 -8.92
N PRO A 109 -12.69 -13.29 -8.53
CA PRO A 109 -11.24 -13.36 -8.55
C PRO A 109 -10.66 -13.00 -9.92
N GLN A 110 -9.48 -12.35 -9.93
CA GLN A 110 -8.76 -11.91 -11.13
C GLN A 110 -9.49 -10.89 -12.02
N VAL A 111 -10.74 -10.54 -11.71
CA VAL A 111 -11.54 -9.56 -12.44
C VAL A 111 -11.76 -8.29 -11.64
N ASP A 112 -12.07 -8.43 -10.36
CA ASP A 112 -12.30 -7.29 -9.47
C ASP A 112 -11.01 -6.48 -9.26
N ARG A 113 -11.16 -5.18 -9.15
CA ARG A 113 -10.07 -4.21 -9.11
C ARG A 113 -10.06 -3.44 -7.80
N ASN A 114 -8.87 -3.14 -7.33
CA ASN A 114 -8.65 -2.28 -6.17
C ASN A 114 -7.59 -1.24 -6.54
N TYR A 115 -7.98 0.01 -6.56
CA TYR A 115 -7.10 1.13 -6.81
C TYR A 115 -6.80 1.83 -5.50
N MET A 116 -5.53 1.93 -5.14
CA MET A 116 -5.08 2.55 -3.91
C MET A 116 -4.36 3.85 -4.24
N LEU A 117 -4.74 4.92 -3.59
CA LEU A 117 -4.00 6.17 -3.54
C LEU A 117 -3.21 6.23 -2.24
N ASN A 118 -1.92 6.43 -2.39
CA ASN A 118 -1.03 6.58 -1.26
C ASN A 118 -0.32 7.93 -1.37
N PRO A 119 -0.49 8.84 -0.40
CA PRO A 119 0.14 10.15 -0.41
C PRO A 119 1.58 10.12 0.10
N TRP A 120 2.17 8.95 0.33
CA TRP A 120 3.54 8.90 0.82
C TRP A 120 4.48 9.63 -0.13
N PRO A 121 5.29 10.58 0.35
CA PRO A 121 6.16 11.37 -0.51
C PRO A 121 7.16 10.55 -1.33
N HIS A 122 7.51 9.36 -0.85
CA HIS A 122 8.40 8.44 -1.54
C HIS A 122 7.67 7.41 -2.40
N LEU A 123 6.35 7.31 -2.27
CA LEU A 123 5.48 6.41 -3.03
C LEU A 123 4.19 7.11 -3.48
N PRO A 124 4.27 8.30 -4.10
CA PRO A 124 3.07 9.01 -4.54
C PRO A 124 2.44 8.28 -5.72
N GLY A 125 1.12 8.24 -5.78
CA GLY A 125 0.42 7.81 -6.97
C GLY A 125 -0.60 6.71 -6.77
N LEU A 126 -1.18 6.31 -7.89
CA LEU A 126 -2.18 5.28 -7.98
C LEU A 126 -1.52 3.91 -8.04
N ARG A 127 -1.89 3.04 -7.12
CA ARG A 127 -1.54 1.62 -7.17
C ARG A 127 -2.76 0.82 -7.60
N TYR A 128 -2.52 -0.14 -8.43
CA TYR A 128 -3.53 -1.03 -8.94
C TYR A 128 -3.28 -2.46 -8.45
N SER A 129 -4.34 -3.12 -8.03
CA SER A 129 -4.26 -4.53 -7.66
C SER A 129 -5.46 -5.31 -8.18
N ILE A 130 -5.21 -6.56 -8.55
CA ILE A 130 -6.24 -7.54 -8.87
C ILE A 130 -6.57 -8.30 -7.59
N CYS A 131 -7.86 -8.46 -7.28
CA CYS A 131 -8.30 -9.23 -6.12
C CYS A 131 -8.32 -10.72 -6.43
N PHE A 132 -7.76 -11.53 -5.53
CA PHE A 132 -7.80 -12.99 -5.58
C PHE A 132 -8.72 -13.54 -4.49
N GLY A 133 -9.93 -13.96 -4.84
CA GLY A 133 -10.84 -14.67 -3.92
C GLY A 133 -11.36 -13.87 -2.72
N GLU A 134 -12.16 -14.49 -1.89
CA GLU A 134 -12.60 -13.95 -0.60
C GLU A 134 -11.49 -14.10 0.43
N GLY A 135 -11.10 -12.97 1.06
CA GLY A 135 -10.02 -12.95 2.06
C GLY A 135 -8.60 -13.08 1.51
N ALA A 136 -8.43 -13.26 0.19
CA ALA A 136 -7.10 -13.37 -0.39
C ALA A 136 -6.45 -12.00 -0.63
N THR A 137 -5.14 -11.99 -0.45
CA THR A 137 -4.28 -10.87 -0.78
C THR A 137 -4.40 -10.50 -2.26
N SER A 138 -4.46 -9.22 -2.54
CA SER A 138 -4.39 -8.72 -3.91
C SER A 138 -2.94 -8.72 -4.40
N THR A 139 -2.71 -9.12 -5.64
CA THR A 139 -1.41 -8.88 -6.28
C THR A 139 -1.34 -7.44 -6.74
N ILE A 140 -0.30 -6.73 -6.33
CA ILE A 140 -0.06 -5.37 -6.80
C ILE A 140 0.47 -5.44 -8.22
N MET A 141 -0.22 -4.75 -9.14
CA MET A 141 0.19 -4.60 -10.53
C MET A 141 0.80 -3.21 -10.70
N SER A 142 1.97 -3.13 -11.33
CA SER A 142 2.73 -1.88 -11.46
C SER A 142 2.42 -1.07 -12.71
N ASP A 143 1.65 -1.62 -13.61
CA ASP A 143 1.49 -1.14 -14.99
C ASP A 143 0.14 -0.46 -15.27
N SER A 144 -0.58 -0.03 -14.24
CA SER A 144 -1.77 0.79 -14.43
C SER A 144 -1.42 2.09 -15.17
N LYS A 145 -2.18 2.38 -16.22
CA LYS A 145 -2.17 3.67 -16.91
C LYS A 145 -3.15 4.67 -16.28
N GLY A 146 -3.80 4.28 -15.21
CA GLY A 146 -4.64 5.16 -14.42
C GLY A 146 -3.84 6.28 -13.79
N ARG A 147 -4.49 7.41 -13.55
CA ARG A 147 -3.94 8.55 -12.82
C ARG A 147 -4.73 8.77 -11.54
N GLY A 148 -4.08 9.31 -10.54
CA GLY A 148 -4.77 9.65 -9.32
C GLY A 148 -3.85 10.23 -8.27
N ALA A 149 -4.42 11.01 -7.39
CA ALA A 149 -3.68 11.64 -6.30
C ALA A 149 -4.60 11.99 -5.13
N VAL A 150 -4.01 12.08 -3.97
CA VAL A 150 -4.58 12.76 -2.80
C VAL A 150 -4.09 14.20 -2.80
N ARG A 151 -5.01 15.14 -2.68
CA ARG A 151 -4.69 16.57 -2.61
C ARG A 151 -5.42 17.21 -1.43
N TYR A 152 -4.82 18.28 -0.93
CA TYR A 152 -5.38 19.08 0.15
C TYR A 152 -5.58 20.51 -0.36
N LEU A 153 -6.83 20.97 -0.32
CA LEU A 153 -7.18 22.33 -0.67
C LEU A 153 -7.37 23.13 0.62
N ALA A 154 -6.71 24.29 0.71
CA ALA A 154 -6.86 25.19 1.85
C ALA A 154 -8.04 26.10 1.64
N GLY A 155 -9.02 26.09 2.55
CA GLY A 155 -10.11 27.06 2.58
C GLY A 155 -9.67 28.45 3.06
N PRO A 156 -10.48 29.48 2.83
CA PRO A 156 -10.23 30.84 3.31
C PRO A 156 -10.13 30.93 4.84
N ASP A 157 -10.73 29.99 5.54
CA ASP A 157 -10.74 29.84 6.99
C ASP A 157 -9.52 29.03 7.54
N GLY A 158 -8.59 28.65 6.67
CA GLY A 158 -7.44 27.82 7.00
C GLY A 158 -7.74 26.33 7.12
N LYS A 159 -9.01 25.92 7.00
CA LYS A 159 -9.37 24.50 7.00
C LYS A 159 -8.96 23.82 5.71
N LYS A 160 -8.56 22.57 5.82
CA LYS A 160 -8.15 21.76 4.67
C LYS A 160 -9.29 20.83 4.26
N THR A 161 -9.53 20.76 2.96
CA THR A 161 -10.39 19.75 2.35
C THR A 161 -9.50 18.75 1.61
N ARG A 162 -9.64 17.48 1.91
CA ARG A 162 -8.95 16.40 1.19
C ARG A 162 -9.77 16.01 -0.03
N VAL A 163 -9.11 15.90 -1.17
CA VAL A 163 -9.70 15.46 -2.44
C VAL A 163 -8.89 14.28 -2.97
N ASP A 164 -9.54 13.15 -3.13
CA ASP A 164 -8.96 11.95 -3.72
C ASP A 164 -9.50 11.79 -5.15
N CYS A 165 -8.61 11.76 -6.12
CA CYS A 165 -8.93 11.65 -7.52
C CYS A 165 -8.48 10.31 -8.09
N PHE A 166 -9.36 9.63 -8.84
CA PHE A 166 -9.07 8.38 -9.54
C PHE A 166 -9.54 8.51 -10.99
N LEU A 167 -8.63 8.61 -11.93
CA LEU A 167 -8.92 8.57 -13.36
C LEU A 167 -8.44 7.22 -13.92
N LEU A 168 -9.37 6.33 -14.20
CA LEU A 168 -9.09 4.94 -14.53
C LEU A 168 -9.44 4.67 -15.99
N PRO A 169 -8.52 4.11 -16.80
CA PRO A 169 -8.83 3.71 -18.16
C PRO A 169 -9.91 2.61 -18.18
N MET A 170 -10.93 2.77 -18.99
CA MET A 170 -12.01 1.78 -19.15
C MET A 170 -11.47 0.41 -19.61
N ALA A 171 -10.39 0.41 -20.39
CA ALA A 171 -9.71 -0.81 -20.82
C ALA A 171 -9.16 -1.64 -19.63
N GLU A 172 -8.69 -0.97 -18.56
CA GLU A 172 -8.16 -1.68 -17.38
C GLU A 172 -9.26 -2.31 -16.53
N ILE A 173 -10.43 -1.67 -16.47
CA ILE A 173 -11.58 -2.22 -15.74
C ILE A 173 -12.41 -3.19 -16.59
N SER A 174 -12.01 -3.44 -17.85
CA SER A 174 -12.66 -4.38 -18.76
C SER A 174 -14.17 -4.16 -18.86
N SER A 175 -14.61 -2.90 -18.88
CA SER A 175 -16.02 -2.48 -18.91
C SER A 175 -16.23 -1.41 -19.98
N LYS A 176 -17.46 -1.23 -20.38
CA LYS A 176 -17.88 -0.26 -21.43
C LYS A 176 -19.18 0.43 -21.04
N PRO A 177 -19.56 1.54 -21.68
CA PRO A 177 -20.86 2.15 -21.51
C PRO A 177 -22.00 1.12 -21.68
N GLY A 178 -22.96 1.16 -20.77
CA GLY A 178 -24.06 0.20 -20.68
C GLY A 178 -23.80 -0.94 -19.69
N ASP A 179 -22.58 -1.19 -19.30
CA ASP A 179 -22.28 -2.18 -18.26
C ASP A 179 -22.61 -1.60 -16.88
N LYS A 180 -23.05 -2.48 -15.99
CA LYS A 180 -23.27 -2.17 -14.58
C LYS A 180 -22.11 -2.71 -13.77
N ILE A 181 -21.43 -1.83 -13.05
CA ILE A 181 -20.40 -2.19 -12.07
C ILE A 181 -20.90 -1.88 -10.66
N ARG A 182 -20.24 -2.45 -9.66
CA ARG A 182 -20.41 -2.05 -8.26
C ARG A 182 -19.09 -1.55 -7.72
N LEU A 183 -19.15 -0.59 -6.84
CA LEU A 183 -17.94 -0.01 -6.27
C LEU A 183 -18.15 0.49 -4.84
N CYS A 184 -17.03 0.62 -4.15
CA CYS A 184 -16.94 1.21 -2.83
C CYS A 184 -15.68 2.04 -2.73
N TYR A 185 -15.80 3.22 -2.18
CA TYR A 185 -14.69 4.05 -1.75
C TYR A 185 -14.43 3.82 -0.27
N TRP A 186 -13.16 3.80 0.11
CA TRP A 186 -12.69 3.76 1.48
C TRP A 186 -11.52 4.73 1.64
N GLY A 187 -11.59 5.58 2.64
CA GLY A 187 -10.56 6.56 2.97
C GLY A 187 -10.14 6.46 4.43
N PHE A 188 -8.86 6.60 4.68
CA PHE A 188 -8.27 6.59 6.01
C PHE A 188 -7.42 7.82 6.24
N SER A 189 -7.48 8.37 7.45
CA SER A 189 -6.59 9.39 7.98
C SER A 189 -6.14 8.99 9.38
N PRO A 190 -4.84 9.01 9.69
CA PRO A 190 -4.33 8.57 10.99
C PRO A 190 -4.52 9.58 12.13
N LYS A 191 -4.78 10.86 11.83
CA LYS A 191 -4.83 11.94 12.83
C LYS A 191 -6.00 12.93 12.59
N PRO A 192 -7.07 12.87 13.40
CA PRO A 192 -7.46 11.76 14.26
C PRO A 192 -7.73 10.52 13.41
N ALA A 193 -7.66 9.33 14.00
CA ALA A 193 -7.95 8.12 13.26
C ALA A 193 -9.38 8.18 12.70
N LEU A 194 -9.50 8.52 11.44
CA LEU A 194 -10.75 8.67 10.72
C LEU A 194 -10.81 7.64 9.60
N THR A 195 -11.85 6.82 9.62
CA THR A 195 -12.14 5.88 8.54
C THR A 195 -13.49 6.23 7.96
N LEU A 196 -13.53 6.59 6.69
CA LEU A 196 -14.74 6.89 5.95
C LEU A 196 -14.89 5.92 4.79
N ASN A 197 -16.12 5.51 4.51
CA ASN A 197 -16.43 4.74 3.33
C ASN A 197 -17.75 5.18 2.72
N SER A 198 -17.94 4.89 1.43
CA SER A 198 -19.14 5.30 0.69
C SER A 198 -20.37 4.42 0.96
N THR A 199 -20.26 3.43 1.85
CA THR A 199 -21.35 2.50 2.19
C THR A 199 -21.86 2.72 3.62
N ASP A 200 -22.89 1.99 4.01
CA ASP A 200 -23.39 1.95 5.39
C ASP A 200 -22.63 0.95 6.28
N TYR A 201 -21.54 0.35 5.76
CA TYR A 201 -20.79 -0.65 6.49
C TYR A 201 -19.99 -0.04 7.64
N LYS A 202 -20.30 -0.52 8.84
CA LYS A 202 -19.52 -0.19 10.05
C LYS A 202 -18.62 -1.36 10.38
N SER A 203 -17.32 -1.17 10.30
CA SER A 203 -16.40 -2.21 10.71
C SER A 203 -16.32 -2.30 12.24
N SER A 204 -16.38 -3.50 12.77
CA SER A 204 -16.08 -3.76 14.17
C SER A 204 -14.56 -3.92 14.32
N GLY A 205 -13.86 -2.85 14.67
CA GLY A 205 -12.41 -2.91 14.95
C GLY A 205 -11.56 -2.03 14.03
N ASN A 206 -10.25 -2.02 14.29
CA ASN A 206 -9.25 -1.29 13.51
C ASN A 206 -9.06 -1.92 12.11
N THR A 207 -10.01 -1.69 11.22
CA THR A 207 -9.86 -2.11 9.83
C THR A 207 -9.12 -1.04 9.05
N TYR A 208 -7.82 -1.22 8.92
CA TYR A 208 -6.96 -0.36 8.10
C TYR A 208 -7.16 -0.57 6.58
N TYR A 209 -8.10 -1.46 6.15
CA TYR A 209 -8.25 -1.84 4.75
C TYR A 209 -9.70 -1.94 4.32
N GLY A 210 -10.04 -1.23 3.24
CA GLY A 210 -11.37 -1.27 2.64
C GLY A 210 -11.78 -2.62 2.06
N HIS A 211 -10.83 -3.52 1.78
CA HIS A 211 -11.14 -4.86 1.24
C HIS A 211 -11.95 -5.75 2.18
N ASN A 212 -12.10 -5.38 3.45
CA ASN A 212 -12.97 -6.06 4.40
C ASN A 212 -14.46 -5.69 4.22
N ILE A 213 -14.77 -4.68 3.41
CA ILE A 213 -16.17 -4.34 3.11
C ILE A 213 -16.74 -5.41 2.17
N PRO A 214 -17.83 -6.10 2.57
CA PRO A 214 -18.45 -7.10 1.71
C PRO A 214 -18.90 -6.49 0.38
N VAL A 215 -18.64 -7.17 -0.73
CA VAL A 215 -19.04 -6.70 -2.07
C VAL A 215 -20.53 -6.47 -2.18
N ALA A 216 -21.34 -7.20 -1.40
CA ALA A 216 -22.79 -7.01 -1.31
C ALA A 216 -23.19 -5.60 -0.83
N LYS A 217 -22.28 -4.89 -0.13
CA LYS A 217 -22.45 -3.51 0.33
C LYS A 217 -22.01 -2.45 -0.68
N TYR A 218 -21.33 -2.85 -1.76
CA TYR A 218 -20.90 -1.92 -2.80
C TYR A 218 -22.10 -1.30 -3.50
N GLN A 219 -21.93 -0.08 -3.98
CA GLN A 219 -22.97 0.69 -4.64
C GLN A 219 -22.99 0.40 -6.14
N ASP A 220 -24.18 0.36 -6.72
CA ASP A 220 -24.38 0.15 -8.15
C ASP A 220 -24.06 1.42 -8.95
N TYR A 221 -23.33 1.27 -10.03
CA TYR A 221 -23.06 2.31 -10.99
C TYR A 221 -23.24 1.78 -12.43
N LEU A 222 -24.14 2.43 -13.16
CA LEU A 222 -24.32 2.18 -14.58
C LEU A 222 -23.38 3.09 -15.36
N LEU A 223 -22.48 2.50 -16.14
CA LEU A 223 -21.56 3.21 -17.01
C LEU A 223 -22.34 3.87 -18.15
N THR A 224 -22.06 5.14 -18.42
CA THR A 224 -22.77 5.97 -19.41
C THR A 224 -21.85 6.35 -20.57
N GLN A 225 -22.42 6.92 -21.63
CA GLN A 225 -21.65 7.62 -22.67
C GLN A 225 -21.51 9.09 -22.28
N GLY A 226 -20.69 9.37 -21.27
CA GLY A 226 -20.45 10.74 -20.83
C GLY A 226 -19.75 11.60 -21.88
N GLY A 227 -19.71 12.91 -21.64
CA GLY A 227 -19.00 13.86 -22.49
C GLY A 227 -17.49 13.81 -22.36
N GLU A 228 -16.81 14.83 -22.87
CA GLU A 228 -15.36 14.98 -22.72
C GLU A 228 -14.97 15.37 -21.29
N VAL A 229 -13.81 14.89 -20.83
CA VAL A 229 -13.18 15.32 -19.60
C VAL A 229 -11.79 15.88 -19.93
N ASP A 230 -11.46 17.01 -19.32
CA ASP A 230 -10.12 17.56 -19.40
C ASP A 230 -9.16 16.77 -18.48
N THR A 231 -8.62 15.68 -19.03
CA THR A 231 -7.71 14.82 -18.28
C THR A 231 -6.41 15.51 -17.87
N THR A 232 -6.09 16.68 -18.48
CA THR A 232 -4.85 17.42 -18.12
C THR A 232 -4.94 18.06 -16.75
N LYS A 233 -6.15 18.34 -16.27
CA LYS A 233 -6.38 18.88 -14.93
C LYS A 233 -6.35 17.85 -13.82
N VAL A 234 -6.48 16.56 -14.16
CA VAL A 234 -6.39 15.49 -13.15
C VAL A 234 -4.94 15.38 -12.70
N PRO A 235 -4.67 15.51 -11.39
CA PRO A 235 -3.30 15.45 -10.91
C PRO A 235 -2.63 14.15 -11.30
N GLU A 236 -1.44 14.25 -11.84
CA GLU A 236 -0.59 13.08 -12.01
C GLU A 236 -0.02 12.70 -10.63
N GLY A 237 -0.43 11.53 -10.16
CA GLY A 237 0.38 10.83 -9.20
C GLY A 237 1.54 10.20 -9.96
N ARG A 238 2.73 10.16 -9.39
CA ARG A 238 3.79 9.38 -9.98
C ARG A 238 3.39 7.91 -9.97
N ASN A 239 3.06 7.36 -11.13
CA ASN A 239 2.89 5.93 -11.33
C ASN A 239 4.24 5.21 -11.46
N ASP A 240 5.33 5.97 -11.31
CA ASP A 240 6.70 5.49 -11.42
C ASP A 240 7.22 4.80 -10.16
N ILE A 241 6.35 4.46 -9.24
CA ILE A 241 6.70 3.38 -8.34
C ILE A 241 6.58 2.09 -9.15
N SER A 242 7.50 2.05 -9.97
CA SER A 242 8.00 0.83 -10.48
C SER A 242 8.38 -0.02 -9.27
N LEU A 243 7.48 -0.91 -8.86
CA LEU A 243 7.94 -2.20 -8.36
C LEU A 243 8.82 -2.85 -9.45
N SER A 244 8.97 -2.23 -10.60
CA SER A 244 9.85 -2.56 -11.72
C SER A 244 11.33 -2.41 -11.39
N HIS A 245 11.71 -1.76 -10.31
CA HIS A 245 13.04 -1.95 -9.74
C HIS A 245 13.11 -3.22 -8.88
N ARG A 246 12.00 -3.79 -8.46
CA ARG A 246 12.03 -5.17 -8.02
C ARG A 246 12.32 -5.99 -9.28
N LYS A 247 13.54 -6.47 -9.41
CA LYS A 247 13.94 -7.48 -10.39
C LYS A 247 12.76 -8.43 -10.52
N ASN A 248 12.41 -8.84 -11.72
CA ASN A 248 11.33 -9.81 -11.94
C ASN A 248 11.75 -11.19 -11.37
N VAL A 249 12.02 -11.19 -10.08
CA VAL A 249 12.50 -12.34 -9.30
C VAL A 249 11.27 -13.13 -8.93
N LYS A 250 11.19 -14.33 -9.45
CA LYS A 250 10.17 -15.28 -9.02
C LYS A 250 10.42 -15.65 -7.57
N VAL A 251 9.36 -15.83 -6.81
CA VAL A 251 9.45 -16.43 -5.48
C VAL A 251 10.17 -17.77 -5.62
N PRO A 252 11.27 -18.00 -4.87
CA PRO A 252 12.02 -19.23 -4.98
C PRO A 252 11.17 -20.45 -4.58
N GLU A 253 11.26 -21.51 -5.37
CA GLU A 253 10.46 -22.71 -5.15
C GLU A 253 11.02 -23.60 -4.02
N VAL A 254 10.15 -24.38 -3.42
CA VAL A 254 10.53 -25.41 -2.44
C VAL A 254 11.54 -26.38 -3.08
N GLY A 255 12.60 -26.72 -2.34
CA GLY A 255 13.71 -27.54 -2.79
C GLY A 255 14.91 -26.75 -3.35
N GLN A 256 14.74 -25.47 -3.67
CA GLN A 256 15.83 -24.60 -4.16
C GLN A 256 16.65 -24.04 -3.00
N PRO A 257 17.94 -23.72 -3.22
CA PRO A 257 18.72 -22.94 -2.28
C PRO A 257 18.07 -21.57 -2.06
N ALA A 258 17.99 -21.12 -0.81
CA ALA A 258 17.49 -19.80 -0.49
C ALA A 258 18.47 -18.72 -0.99
N PRO A 259 17.99 -17.61 -1.59
CA PRO A 259 18.81 -16.43 -1.84
C PRO A 259 19.46 -15.93 -0.55
N GLU A 260 20.63 -15.28 -0.66
CA GLU A 260 21.27 -14.69 0.52
C GLU A 260 20.43 -13.56 1.09
N ILE A 261 20.53 -13.31 2.38
CA ILE A 261 19.81 -12.28 3.12
C ILE A 261 20.66 -11.02 3.26
N SER A 262 20.02 -9.87 3.27
CA SER A 262 20.67 -8.58 3.47
C SER A 262 19.92 -7.73 4.50
N ALA A 263 20.67 -6.99 5.30
CA ALA A 263 20.16 -5.92 6.15
C ALA A 263 21.28 -4.92 6.43
N GLN A 264 20.94 -3.63 6.47
CA GLN A 264 21.94 -2.59 6.80
C GLN A 264 22.23 -2.55 8.31
N GLU A 265 21.19 -2.77 9.10
CA GLU A 265 21.26 -2.77 10.57
C GLU A 265 20.45 -3.93 11.14
N TRP A 266 20.76 -4.29 12.39
CA TRP A 266 20.07 -5.36 13.09
C TRP A 266 19.60 -4.91 14.47
N ILE A 267 18.37 -5.25 14.82
CA ILE A 267 17.82 -5.17 16.18
C ILE A 267 17.73 -6.59 16.73
N ASN A 268 17.94 -6.75 18.03
CA ASN A 268 17.97 -8.05 18.73
C ASN A 268 19.01 -9.05 18.20
N LEU A 269 20.05 -8.56 17.49
CA LEU A 269 21.16 -9.37 17.02
C LEU A 269 22.47 -8.60 17.21
N LYS A 270 23.47 -9.25 17.84
CA LYS A 270 24.74 -8.59 18.20
C LYS A 270 25.70 -8.37 17.03
N ALA A 271 25.55 -9.15 15.96
CA ALA A 271 26.41 -9.05 14.80
C ALA A 271 25.66 -9.52 13.54
N PRO A 272 25.98 -8.97 12.35
CA PRO A 272 25.39 -9.41 11.09
C PRO A 272 25.57 -10.91 10.85
N VAL A 273 24.54 -11.53 10.31
CA VAL A 273 24.47 -12.95 10.01
C VAL A 273 24.25 -13.17 8.51
N THR A 274 24.77 -14.27 7.99
CA THR A 274 24.54 -14.74 6.62
C THR A 274 23.95 -16.15 6.67
N LEU A 275 23.26 -16.56 5.62
CA LEU A 275 22.72 -17.93 5.55
C LEU A 275 23.84 -18.98 5.59
N ALA A 276 25.02 -18.65 5.09
CA ALA A 276 26.20 -19.53 5.20
C ALA A 276 26.59 -19.82 6.65
N LYS A 277 26.51 -18.82 7.54
CA LYS A 277 26.77 -18.99 8.99
C LYS A 277 25.69 -19.73 9.74
N LEU A 278 24.52 -19.88 9.15
CA LEU A 278 23.36 -20.56 9.72
C LEU A 278 23.22 -22.01 9.27
N ARG A 279 24.17 -22.54 8.51
CA ARG A 279 24.19 -23.96 8.15
C ARG A 279 24.19 -24.83 9.40
N GLY A 280 23.42 -25.90 9.38
CA GLY A 280 23.16 -26.75 10.53
C GLY A 280 21.92 -26.38 11.33
N LYS A 281 21.35 -25.18 11.11
CA LYS A 281 20.11 -24.75 11.76
C LYS A 281 18.94 -24.78 10.79
N VAL A 282 17.75 -25.02 11.31
CA VAL A 282 16.50 -24.69 10.64
C VAL A 282 16.27 -23.19 10.78
N VAL A 283 16.04 -22.49 9.67
CA VAL A 283 15.90 -21.04 9.66
C VAL A 283 14.49 -20.66 9.24
N LEU A 284 13.85 -19.80 10.03
CA LEU A 284 12.60 -19.12 9.66
C LEU A 284 12.93 -17.69 9.27
N LEU A 285 12.68 -17.35 8.02
CA LEU A 285 12.75 -15.97 7.51
C LEU A 285 11.34 -15.40 7.43
N GLU A 286 11.11 -14.23 7.98
CA GLU A 286 9.82 -13.55 7.95
C GLU A 286 9.98 -12.15 7.36
N PHE A 287 9.09 -11.78 6.46
CA PHE A 287 9.08 -10.51 5.76
C PHE A 287 7.81 -9.74 6.10
N TRP A 288 7.99 -8.52 6.62
CA TRP A 288 6.92 -7.73 7.18
C TRP A 288 7.17 -6.23 7.11
N ALA A 289 6.27 -5.44 7.68
CA ALA A 289 6.43 -4.00 7.85
C ALA A 289 5.63 -3.49 9.06
N THR A 290 6.05 -2.38 9.65
CA THR A 290 5.40 -1.79 10.83
C THR A 290 3.97 -1.32 10.55
N TRP A 291 3.67 -0.99 9.31
CA TRP A 291 2.35 -0.58 8.82
C TRP A 291 1.46 -1.76 8.38
N CYS A 292 1.98 -2.95 8.32
CA CYS A 292 1.25 -4.15 7.92
C CYS A 292 0.45 -4.72 9.10
N GLY A 293 -0.83 -4.41 9.18
CA GLY A 293 -1.70 -4.84 10.27
C GLY A 293 -1.68 -6.36 10.53
N PRO A 294 -1.88 -7.22 9.52
CA PRO A 294 -1.78 -8.68 9.69
C PRO A 294 -0.40 -9.13 10.17
N CYS A 295 0.68 -8.47 9.74
CA CYS A 295 2.03 -8.77 10.22
C CYS A 295 2.15 -8.48 11.72
N VAL A 296 1.70 -7.29 12.15
CA VAL A 296 1.74 -6.88 13.56
C VAL A 296 0.92 -7.81 14.45
N GLN A 297 -0.22 -8.29 13.96
CA GLN A 297 -1.04 -9.29 14.67
C GLN A 297 -0.32 -10.65 14.81
N GLY A 298 0.58 -11.00 13.90
CA GLY A 298 1.38 -12.21 13.93
C GLY A 298 2.57 -12.18 14.90
N ILE A 299 3.01 -10.99 15.35
CA ILE A 299 4.19 -10.84 16.21
C ILE A 299 4.14 -11.68 17.49
N PRO A 300 3.02 -11.72 18.26
CA PRO A 300 2.95 -12.55 19.46
C PRO A 300 3.22 -14.03 19.17
N HIS A 301 2.63 -14.56 18.10
CA HIS A 301 2.86 -15.93 17.68
C HIS A 301 4.33 -16.20 17.31
N LEU A 302 4.98 -15.31 16.57
CA LEU A 302 6.40 -15.43 16.24
C LEU A 302 7.30 -15.31 17.48
N ASN A 303 6.95 -14.48 18.46
CA ASN A 303 7.63 -14.44 19.76
C ASN A 303 7.52 -15.78 20.50
N GLU A 304 6.34 -16.42 20.46
CA GLU A 304 6.15 -17.76 21.04
C GLU A 304 6.98 -18.82 20.33
N LEU A 305 7.06 -18.80 19.00
CA LEU A 305 7.92 -19.70 18.22
C LEU A 305 9.40 -19.48 18.54
N GLN A 306 9.83 -18.23 18.66
CA GLN A 306 11.20 -17.90 19.08
C GLN A 306 11.53 -18.51 20.45
N LYS A 307 10.64 -18.42 21.44
CA LYS A 307 10.80 -19.01 22.76
C LYS A 307 10.73 -20.54 22.72
N LYS A 308 9.74 -21.10 22.02
CA LYS A 308 9.53 -22.56 21.89
C LYS A 308 10.75 -23.28 21.36
N TYR A 309 11.44 -22.69 20.40
CA TYR A 309 12.57 -23.31 19.72
C TYR A 309 13.96 -22.74 20.11
N ALA A 310 14.03 -21.84 21.11
CA ALA A 310 15.27 -21.15 21.51
C ALA A 310 16.45 -22.10 21.87
N HIS A 311 16.13 -23.31 22.34
CA HIS A 311 17.14 -24.31 22.77
C HIS A 311 17.41 -25.37 21.69
N GLN A 312 16.92 -25.17 20.48
CA GLN A 312 17.11 -26.07 19.34
C GLN A 312 18.04 -25.44 18.30
N GLU A 313 18.48 -26.23 17.32
CA GLU A 313 19.20 -25.73 16.15
C GLU A 313 18.23 -24.94 15.23
N PHE A 314 17.75 -23.82 15.73
CA PHE A 314 16.77 -22.94 15.12
C PHE A 314 17.24 -21.50 15.10
N GLN A 315 16.83 -20.75 14.09
CA GLN A 315 17.00 -19.29 14.03
C GLN A 315 15.81 -18.67 13.33
N LEU A 316 15.12 -17.76 14.00
CA LEU A 316 14.17 -16.84 13.38
C LEU A 316 14.90 -15.54 13.04
N LEU A 317 14.69 -15.04 11.83
CA LEU A 317 15.14 -13.73 11.37
C LEU A 317 13.97 -13.05 10.66
N SER A 318 13.73 -11.79 10.93
CA SER A 318 12.73 -11.02 10.23
C SER A 318 13.34 -9.82 9.50
N PHE A 319 12.66 -9.36 8.44
CA PHE A 319 13.17 -8.33 7.54
C PHE A 319 12.12 -7.28 7.25
N VAL A 320 12.55 -6.03 7.30
CA VAL A 320 11.76 -4.85 6.93
C VAL A 320 12.56 -3.94 6.01
N GLU A 321 11.87 -3.22 5.15
CA GLU A 321 12.48 -2.17 4.31
C GLU A 321 12.64 -0.85 5.09
N GLU A 322 11.97 -0.72 6.24
CA GLU A 322 12.05 0.46 7.09
C GLU A 322 13.38 0.56 7.85
N GLY A 323 13.77 1.80 8.14
CA GLY A 323 14.99 2.10 8.89
C GLY A 323 14.76 2.23 10.40
N HIS A 324 15.88 2.41 11.10
CA HIS A 324 15.99 2.42 12.57
C HIS A 324 14.96 3.32 13.26
N GLN A 325 14.80 4.56 12.81
CA GLN A 325 13.92 5.53 13.46
C GLN A 325 12.42 5.11 13.45
N THR A 326 11.95 4.47 12.37
CA THR A 326 10.58 3.94 12.30
C THR A 326 10.42 2.77 13.23
N MET A 327 11.42 1.88 13.23
CA MET A 327 11.41 0.70 14.08
C MET A 327 11.47 1.07 15.56
N ASP A 328 12.26 2.04 15.98
CA ASP A 328 12.30 2.54 17.36
C ASP A 328 10.95 3.02 17.88
N ARG A 329 10.22 3.77 17.03
CA ARG A 329 8.88 4.22 17.39
C ARG A 329 7.90 3.06 17.53
N PHE A 330 8.00 2.09 16.66
CA PHE A 330 7.18 0.89 16.68
C PHE A 330 7.46 0.06 17.95
N LEU A 331 8.72 -0.20 18.27
CA LEU A 331 9.13 -1.01 19.40
C LEU A 331 8.80 -0.40 20.78
N LYS A 332 8.55 0.92 20.87
CA LYS A 332 8.01 1.54 22.07
C LYS A 332 6.62 1.04 22.46
N ARG A 333 5.87 0.48 21.51
CA ARG A 333 4.48 0.05 21.68
C ARG A 333 4.27 -1.45 21.44
N THR A 334 5.26 -2.12 20.82
CA THR A 334 5.13 -3.52 20.41
C THR A 334 6.43 -4.25 20.72
N SER A 335 6.34 -5.33 21.52
CA SER A 335 7.50 -6.14 21.85
C SER A 335 7.76 -7.16 20.74
N VAL A 336 8.94 -7.08 20.13
CA VAL A 336 9.46 -8.07 19.17
C VAL A 336 10.71 -8.70 19.79
N GLU A 337 10.70 -10.01 20.00
CA GLU A 337 11.73 -10.72 20.75
C GLU A 337 12.73 -11.48 19.84
N TYR A 338 12.54 -11.41 18.54
CA TYR A 338 13.41 -12.04 17.54
C TYR A 338 14.19 -10.98 16.75
N PRO A 339 15.28 -11.37 16.06
CA PRO A 339 16.10 -10.47 15.26
C PRO A 339 15.33 -9.82 14.11
N ILE A 340 15.56 -8.50 13.92
CA ILE A 340 14.99 -7.72 12.84
C ILE A 340 16.12 -7.11 12.03
N GLY A 341 16.19 -7.43 10.74
CA GLY A 341 17.05 -6.78 9.76
C GLY A 341 16.35 -5.59 9.14
N LEU A 342 16.97 -4.41 9.26
CA LEU A 342 16.46 -3.13 8.77
C LEU A 342 17.02 -2.76 7.40
N GLU A 343 16.28 -1.91 6.66
CA GLU A 343 16.67 -1.45 5.32
C GLU A 343 17.09 -2.61 4.42
N SER A 344 16.32 -3.69 4.50
CA SER A 344 16.61 -4.96 3.83
C SER A 344 16.16 -4.92 2.36
N THR A 345 17.00 -5.41 1.46
CA THR A 345 16.65 -5.69 0.07
C THR A 345 16.16 -7.14 -0.13
N SER A 346 16.15 -7.94 0.93
CA SER A 346 15.79 -9.37 0.84
C SER A 346 14.36 -9.60 0.38
N LEU A 347 13.42 -8.67 0.63
CA LEU A 347 12.06 -8.75 0.08
C LEU A 347 12.10 -8.82 -1.46
N GLU A 348 12.97 -8.01 -2.07
CA GLU A 348 13.17 -7.98 -3.51
C GLU A 348 13.86 -9.25 -4.01
N ASP A 349 14.93 -9.68 -3.32
CA ASP A 349 15.72 -10.85 -3.71
C ASP A 349 14.91 -12.15 -3.61
N TYR A 350 13.92 -12.21 -2.73
CA TYR A 350 12.96 -13.31 -2.58
C TYR A 350 11.70 -13.15 -3.46
N GLY A 351 11.61 -12.12 -4.29
CA GLY A 351 10.48 -11.90 -5.18
C GLY A 351 9.15 -11.70 -4.46
N ILE A 352 9.17 -11.20 -3.21
CA ILE A 352 7.99 -11.07 -2.37
C ILE A 352 7.16 -9.89 -2.84
N SER A 353 5.92 -10.16 -3.25
CA SER A 353 4.96 -9.16 -3.72
C SER A 353 3.90 -8.79 -2.67
N GLY A 354 3.82 -9.53 -1.58
CA GLY A 354 2.84 -9.30 -0.50
C GLY A 354 3.36 -9.78 0.85
N ILE A 355 3.04 -9.05 1.91
CA ILE A 355 3.41 -9.36 3.30
C ILE A 355 2.14 -9.50 4.16
N PRO A 356 2.18 -10.33 5.25
CA PRO A 356 3.33 -11.10 5.70
C PRO A 356 3.64 -12.30 4.81
N HIS A 357 4.92 -12.63 4.67
CA HIS A 357 5.38 -13.80 3.97
C HIS A 357 6.56 -14.43 4.73
N ALA A 358 6.63 -15.75 4.79
CA ALA A 358 7.69 -16.43 5.50
C ALA A 358 8.25 -17.61 4.69
N PHE A 359 9.50 -17.97 4.97
CA PHE A 359 10.19 -19.15 4.42
C PHE A 359 10.79 -19.95 5.55
N VAL A 360 10.68 -21.28 5.46
CA VAL A 360 11.42 -22.20 6.31
C VAL A 360 12.55 -22.82 5.47
N LEU A 361 13.75 -22.73 5.99
CA LEU A 361 14.96 -23.34 5.40
C LEU A 361 15.40 -24.52 6.24
N ASP A 362 15.82 -25.60 5.58
CA ASP A 362 16.45 -26.72 6.23
C ASP A 362 17.90 -26.39 6.66
N ARG A 363 18.56 -27.34 7.31
CA ARG A 363 19.96 -27.18 7.78
C ARG A 363 20.99 -26.99 6.65
N ALA A 364 20.65 -27.41 5.43
CA ALA A 364 21.44 -27.16 4.24
C ALA A 364 21.13 -25.82 3.57
N GLY A 365 20.16 -25.04 4.09
CA GLY A 365 19.73 -23.75 3.58
C GLY A 365 18.87 -23.84 2.32
N LYS A 366 18.20 -24.97 2.11
CA LYS A 366 17.20 -25.13 1.08
C LYS A 366 15.82 -24.73 1.61
N ILE A 367 15.02 -24.12 0.78
CA ILE A 367 13.62 -23.78 1.09
C ILE A 367 12.83 -25.09 1.19
N VAL A 368 12.16 -25.30 2.32
CA VAL A 368 11.31 -26.47 2.55
C VAL A 368 9.83 -26.11 2.69
N TRP A 369 9.57 -24.83 2.92
CA TRP A 369 8.22 -24.28 2.96
C TRP A 369 8.28 -22.76 2.76
N HIS A 370 7.23 -22.20 2.19
CA HIS A 370 6.98 -20.75 2.23
C HIS A 370 5.48 -20.47 2.18
N GLY A 371 5.07 -19.33 2.75
CA GLY A 371 3.67 -18.93 2.78
C GLY A 371 3.36 -17.88 3.85
N HIS A 372 2.09 -17.78 4.20
CA HIS A 372 1.62 -16.86 5.23
C HIS A 372 1.95 -17.42 6.63
N PRO A 373 2.65 -16.64 7.52
CA PRO A 373 3.16 -17.17 8.78
C PRO A 373 2.09 -17.50 9.84
N ALA A 374 0.83 -17.09 9.66
CA ALA A 374 -0.25 -17.43 10.58
C ALA A 374 -0.94 -18.77 10.24
N GLY A 375 -0.54 -19.46 9.17
CA GLY A 375 -1.09 -20.76 8.81
C GLY A 375 -0.52 -21.89 9.67
N PRO A 376 -1.29 -22.96 9.92
CA PRO A 376 -0.83 -24.13 10.67
C PRO A 376 0.34 -24.86 9.95
N GLU A 377 0.49 -24.65 8.67
CA GLU A 377 1.53 -25.26 7.83
C GLU A 377 2.93 -24.80 8.24
N LEU A 378 3.07 -23.58 8.77
CA LEU A 378 4.36 -23.08 9.28
C LEU A 378 4.85 -23.96 10.45
N GLU A 379 4.00 -24.21 11.45
CA GLU A 379 4.43 -25.02 12.60
C GLU A 379 4.68 -26.47 12.18
N GLN A 380 3.90 -27.03 11.28
CA GLN A 380 4.14 -28.37 10.76
C GLN A 380 5.49 -28.48 10.05
N ALA A 381 5.85 -27.49 9.24
CA ALA A 381 7.16 -27.44 8.58
C ALA A 381 8.29 -27.34 9.61
N LEU A 382 8.21 -26.42 10.58
CA LEU A 382 9.20 -26.28 11.62
C LEU A 382 9.36 -27.57 12.44
N GLU A 383 8.27 -28.20 12.89
CA GLU A 383 8.33 -29.45 13.65
C GLU A 383 8.95 -30.59 12.87
N THR A 384 8.63 -30.70 11.58
CA THR A 384 9.18 -31.73 10.70
C THR A 384 10.69 -31.62 10.61
N PHE A 385 11.19 -30.41 10.28
CA PHE A 385 12.61 -30.22 10.01
C PHE A 385 13.47 -30.03 11.26
N LEU A 386 12.88 -29.64 12.40
CA LEU A 386 13.57 -29.63 13.69
C LEU A 386 13.76 -31.04 14.27
N LYS A 387 12.79 -31.94 14.09
CA LYS A 387 12.87 -33.35 14.53
C LYS A 387 13.83 -34.19 13.69
N THR A 388 14.02 -33.84 12.42
CA THR A 388 14.93 -34.57 11.52
C THR A 388 16.37 -34.23 11.88
N ARG A 389 17.02 -35.02 12.73
CA ARG A 389 18.49 -34.96 12.86
C ARG A 389 19.12 -35.45 11.56
N ASN A 390 20.18 -34.76 11.09
CA ASN A 390 20.96 -35.23 9.94
C ASN A 390 21.30 -36.72 10.13
N SER A 391 20.65 -37.57 9.33
CA SER A 391 21.20 -38.91 9.09
C SER A 391 22.43 -38.70 8.22
N ASN A 392 23.59 -38.66 8.85
CA ASN A 392 24.87 -38.85 8.14
C ASN A 392 24.92 -40.24 7.59
#